data_db9cd334d22a367ca4f373e34daa5d11
#
_entry.id   db9cd334d22a367ca4f373e34daa5d11
#
_cell.length_a   1.000
_cell.length_b   1.000
_cell.length_c   1.000
_cell.angle_alpha   90.00
_cell.angle_beta   90.00
_cell.angle_gamma   90.00
#
_symmetry.space_group_name_H-M   'P 1'
#
loop_
_entity.id
_entity.type
_entity.pdbx_description
1 polymer ?
#
loop_
_entity_poly.entity_id
_entity_poly.type
_entity_poly.pdbx_seq_one_letter_code
_entity_poly.pdbx_strand_id
1 'polypeptide(L)'
;MAPIDVDAASDYDVLPYPSMPITHTQPAHLAALAALFGAAAPAVERARVLELGCAAGGNIVPLAARFPLASFAGIDLSERHIADGRARIAALGLENIRLQQGDLATLDLAGEQFDYVICHGVFSWVPKATQDAIFRLCRDVLVPNGVVTISYNVLPGWYLRMAIRDLCLHYAGREGTPQRRVARARAALEQIAEASEELEPYGRLMRTEARRLKQVPAAYILGEFLAPDNTPCHVRDFIGQAANHGLDYLCEADLFAAVPQTLDPAMRSRITAFGGSDRAATEQHIDFLTGRLFRRSILVRQQPTAGLQRIPGPDRLSALHIASPIRLDRAESTDRLVTFKDARERPIATGDPVIREAFERLARAYPATLPLDALTELPDGTPHVAAEIEARVRRAIFTMVLAGRASISVLPLRVGHADHEHPTAWCVARAEAASGQPWVTTLGHAGVPAHPILRVLLPLLDGTHGRSALRARLADALQSGAVRVPELPADRPPPSRERLGAIVEQYLDQILRHLERHALLEPRPARAGTAGQLVAKNPHCDSSRENRGPITDY
;
A
#
# COMPACT_ATOMS: atom_id res chain seq x y z
N MET A 1 35.10 -16.02 3.04
CA MET A 1 34.11 -14.94 3.01
C MET A 1 34.51 -13.99 1.88
N ALA A 2 33.83 -14.01 0.75
CA ALA A 2 34.04 -13.00 -0.29
C ALA A 2 33.44 -11.68 0.22
N PRO A 3 34.08 -10.54 -0.01
CA PRO A 3 33.54 -9.24 0.38
C PRO A 3 32.21 -9.01 -0.36
N ILE A 4 31.25 -8.42 0.34
CA ILE A 4 29.99 -7.93 -0.23
C ILE A 4 30.36 -7.00 -1.38
N ASP A 5 29.84 -7.32 -2.55
CA ASP A 5 30.16 -6.58 -3.78
C ASP A 5 29.61 -5.14 -3.62
N VAL A 6 30.51 -4.20 -3.45
CA VAL A 6 30.22 -2.75 -3.29
C VAL A 6 29.46 -2.19 -4.52
N ASP A 7 29.44 -2.95 -5.64
CA ASP A 7 28.74 -2.58 -6.87
C ASP A 7 27.21 -2.65 -6.79
N ALA A 8 26.62 -3.43 -5.87
CA ALA A 8 25.15 -3.51 -5.76
C ALA A 8 24.53 -2.20 -5.21
N ALA A 9 25.19 -1.56 -4.25
CA ALA A 9 24.79 -0.23 -3.77
C ALA A 9 24.88 0.83 -4.87
N SER A 10 25.89 0.72 -5.73
CA SER A 10 26.13 1.62 -6.87
C SER A 10 25.02 1.53 -7.94
N ASP A 11 24.50 0.35 -8.26
CA ASP A 11 23.45 0.17 -9.26
C ASP A 11 22.10 0.79 -8.80
N TYR A 12 21.75 0.66 -7.51
CA TYR A 12 20.57 1.30 -6.92
C TYR A 12 20.70 2.82 -6.85
N ASP A 13 21.91 3.35 -6.69
CA ASP A 13 22.16 4.79 -6.70
C ASP A 13 22.03 5.41 -8.11
N VAL A 14 22.27 4.63 -9.17
CA VAL A 14 22.13 5.08 -10.57
C VAL A 14 20.70 4.98 -11.09
N LEU A 15 20.00 3.91 -10.72
CA LEU A 15 18.58 3.68 -11.07
C LEU A 15 17.79 3.35 -9.79
N PRO A 16 17.45 4.36 -8.98
CA PRO A 16 16.79 4.14 -7.71
C PRO A 16 15.46 3.43 -7.89
N TYR A 17 15.25 2.41 -7.06
CA TYR A 17 13.95 1.73 -6.98
C TYR A 17 12.89 2.70 -6.47
N PRO A 18 11.67 2.67 -7.04
CA PRO A 18 10.61 3.56 -6.61
C PRO A 18 10.28 3.42 -5.13
N SER A 19 10.49 4.49 -4.35
CA SER A 19 10.14 4.54 -2.93
C SER A 19 8.72 5.08 -2.78
N MET A 20 7.75 4.21 -2.47
CA MET A 20 6.31 4.51 -2.48
C MET A 20 5.58 3.90 -1.29
N PRO A 21 4.37 4.41 -0.93
CA PRO A 21 3.59 3.83 0.15
C PRO A 21 3.09 2.43 -0.20
N ILE A 22 3.09 1.55 0.80
CA ILE A 22 2.63 0.17 0.70
C ILE A 22 1.45 -0.03 1.65
N THR A 23 0.24 -0.04 1.12
CA THR A 23 -1.02 -0.05 1.90
C THR A 23 -1.06 -1.13 2.98
N HIS A 24 -0.53 -2.32 2.69
CA HIS A 24 -0.56 -3.46 3.60
C HIS A 24 0.45 -3.42 4.75
N THR A 25 1.37 -2.43 4.78
CA THR A 25 2.37 -2.31 5.85
C THR A 25 2.00 -1.27 6.90
N GLN A 26 0.92 -0.51 6.69
CA GLN A 26 0.52 0.53 7.65
C GLN A 26 0.12 -0.08 9.01
N PRO A 27 0.59 0.49 10.14
CA PRO A 27 0.33 -0.04 11.48
C PRO A 27 -1.16 -0.24 11.80
N ALA A 28 -2.05 0.65 11.33
CA ALA A 28 -3.48 0.55 11.58
C ALA A 28 -4.12 -0.68 10.90
N HIS A 29 -3.61 -1.10 9.74
CA HIS A 29 -4.02 -2.33 9.07
C HIS A 29 -3.42 -3.57 9.77
N LEU A 30 -2.13 -3.52 10.14
CA LEU A 30 -1.46 -4.61 10.85
C LEU A 30 -2.13 -4.89 12.20
N ALA A 31 -2.47 -3.84 12.96
CA ALA A 31 -3.21 -3.94 14.20
C ALA A 31 -4.62 -4.54 14.01
N ALA A 32 -5.33 -4.15 12.93
CA ALA A 32 -6.64 -4.70 12.62
C ALA A 32 -6.57 -6.20 12.30
N LEU A 33 -5.55 -6.63 11.57
CA LEU A 33 -5.30 -8.05 11.33
C LEU A 33 -4.94 -8.78 12.62
N ALA A 34 -4.06 -8.23 13.45
CA ALA A 34 -3.72 -8.79 14.74
C ALA A 34 -4.98 -8.98 15.60
N ALA A 35 -5.83 -7.94 15.72
CA ALA A 35 -7.09 -8.01 16.47
C ALA A 35 -8.04 -9.07 15.90
N LEU A 36 -8.14 -9.18 14.57
CA LEU A 36 -8.98 -10.18 13.89
C LEU A 36 -8.56 -11.62 14.23
N PHE A 37 -7.26 -11.86 14.43
CA PHE A 37 -6.71 -13.15 14.85
C PHE A 37 -6.53 -13.29 16.37
N GLY A 38 -7.01 -12.33 17.16
CA GLY A 38 -7.02 -12.39 18.62
C GLY A 38 -5.76 -11.93 19.32
N ALA A 39 -4.84 -11.29 18.60
CA ALA A 39 -3.67 -10.65 19.19
C ALA A 39 -3.96 -9.18 19.55
N ALA A 40 -3.51 -8.75 20.73
CA ALA A 40 -3.66 -7.37 21.20
C ALA A 40 -2.44 -6.55 20.77
N ALA A 41 -2.47 -5.98 19.57
CA ALA A 41 -1.40 -5.11 19.10
C ALA A 41 -1.37 -3.76 19.83
N PRO A 42 -0.20 -3.09 19.93
CA PRO A 42 -0.07 -1.76 20.52
C PRO A 42 -0.90 -0.69 19.79
N ALA A 43 -1.32 0.36 20.52
CA ALA A 43 -2.05 1.48 19.96
C ALA A 43 -1.20 2.24 18.92
N VAL A 44 -1.77 2.50 17.75
CA VAL A 44 -1.05 3.03 16.58
C VAL A 44 -0.67 4.49 16.75
N GLU A 45 -1.53 5.28 17.39
CA GLU A 45 -1.38 6.74 17.49
C GLU A 45 -0.11 7.19 18.22
N ARG A 46 0.45 6.32 19.06
CA ARG A 46 1.67 6.58 19.85
C ARG A 46 2.72 5.49 19.65
N ALA A 47 2.58 4.69 18.60
CA ALA A 47 3.45 3.56 18.33
C ALA A 47 4.88 3.99 17.97
N ARG A 48 5.83 3.11 18.27
CA ARG A 48 7.20 3.16 17.76
C ARG A 48 7.29 2.21 16.58
N VAL A 49 7.61 2.74 15.40
CA VAL A 49 7.59 1.99 14.15
C VAL A 49 9.00 1.97 13.56
N LEU A 50 9.49 0.79 13.20
CA LEU A 50 10.76 0.59 12.52
C LEU A 50 10.51 0.05 11.10
N GLU A 51 11.17 0.62 10.11
CA GLU A 51 11.23 0.06 8.76
C GLU A 51 12.66 -0.32 8.38
N LEU A 52 12.86 -1.61 8.06
CA LEU A 52 14.11 -2.19 7.59
C LEU A 52 14.13 -2.21 6.06
N GLY A 53 15.10 -1.52 5.45
CA GLY A 53 15.14 -1.27 4.01
C GLY A 53 14.13 -0.22 3.59
N CYS A 54 14.17 0.96 4.24
CA CYS A 54 13.17 2.02 4.06
C CYS A 54 13.34 2.82 2.75
N ALA A 55 14.39 2.58 1.98
CA ALA A 55 14.79 3.38 0.83
C ALA A 55 14.75 4.90 1.15
N ALA A 56 14.20 5.74 0.28
CA ALA A 56 14.04 7.17 0.52
C ALA A 56 12.77 7.51 1.37
N GLY A 57 12.32 6.58 2.22
CA GLY A 57 11.23 6.79 3.15
C GLY A 57 9.83 6.91 2.53
N GLY A 58 9.64 6.48 1.27
CA GLY A 58 8.33 6.62 0.59
C GLY A 58 7.19 5.88 1.28
N ASN A 59 7.51 4.87 2.08
CA ASN A 59 6.52 4.17 2.89
C ASN A 59 6.41 4.77 4.30
N ILE A 60 7.52 5.04 5.00
CA ILE A 60 7.47 5.40 6.42
C ILE A 60 7.25 6.92 6.66
N VAL A 61 7.74 7.80 5.78
CA VAL A 61 7.56 9.27 5.94
C VAL A 61 6.09 9.69 5.91
N PRO A 62 5.25 9.18 4.99
CA PRO A 62 3.80 9.46 5.03
C PRO A 62 3.12 8.98 6.31
N LEU A 63 3.56 7.86 6.91
CA LEU A 63 3.04 7.39 8.19
C LEU A 63 3.40 8.34 9.34
N ALA A 64 4.63 8.87 9.34
CA ALA A 64 5.05 9.86 10.33
C ALA A 64 4.23 11.16 10.24
N ALA A 65 3.95 11.62 9.03
CA ALA A 65 3.06 12.78 8.82
C ALA A 65 1.63 12.51 9.30
N ARG A 66 1.14 11.28 9.16
CA ARG A 66 -0.23 10.91 9.57
C ARG A 66 -0.38 10.72 11.08
N PHE A 67 0.66 10.26 11.76
CA PHE A 67 0.64 9.92 13.20
C PHE A 67 1.66 10.77 13.97
N PRO A 68 1.38 12.05 14.23
CA PRO A 68 2.36 12.98 14.80
C PRO A 68 2.77 12.66 16.25
N LEU A 69 2.01 11.83 16.97
CA LEU A 69 2.32 11.39 18.33
C LEU A 69 3.08 10.04 18.36
N ALA A 70 3.18 9.34 17.23
CA ALA A 70 3.97 8.14 17.06
C ALA A 70 5.41 8.50 16.68
N SER A 71 6.35 7.60 16.87
CA SER A 71 7.75 7.77 16.48
C SER A 71 8.17 6.75 15.43
N PHE A 72 8.99 7.18 14.48
CA PHE A 72 9.37 6.38 13.33
C PHE A 72 10.88 6.33 13.16
N ALA A 73 11.40 5.14 12.80
CA ALA A 73 12.79 4.93 12.45
C ALA A 73 12.87 4.14 11.14
N GLY A 74 13.70 4.56 10.20
CA GLY A 74 13.96 3.84 8.96
C GLY A 74 15.44 3.59 8.78
N ILE A 75 15.80 2.38 8.35
CA ILE A 75 17.18 1.96 8.08
C ILE A 75 17.28 1.54 6.61
N ASP A 76 18.30 2.02 5.92
CA ASP A 76 18.64 1.59 4.56
C ASP A 76 20.14 1.55 4.35
N LEU A 77 20.61 0.68 3.46
CA LEU A 77 22.03 0.56 3.13
C LEU A 77 22.53 1.75 2.30
N SER A 78 21.69 2.31 1.43
CA SER A 78 22.05 3.39 0.51
C SER A 78 22.09 4.74 1.22
N GLU A 79 23.29 5.37 1.23
CA GLU A 79 23.47 6.72 1.75
C GLU A 79 22.64 7.75 0.97
N ARG A 80 22.54 7.57 -0.36
CA ARG A 80 21.75 8.43 -1.24
C ARG A 80 20.25 8.37 -0.89
N HIS A 81 19.70 7.16 -0.72
CA HIS A 81 18.31 7.02 -0.30
C HIS A 81 18.03 7.71 1.04
N ILE A 82 18.95 7.57 2.00
CA ILE A 82 18.82 8.22 3.31
C ILE A 82 18.88 9.75 3.19
N ALA A 83 19.79 10.27 2.35
CA ALA A 83 19.87 11.72 2.10
C ALA A 83 18.58 12.26 1.46
N ASP A 84 18.06 11.58 0.42
CA ASP A 84 16.80 11.95 -0.25
C ASP A 84 15.61 11.90 0.73
N GLY A 85 15.56 10.87 1.58
CA GLY A 85 14.55 10.72 2.62
C GLY A 85 14.60 11.82 3.68
N ARG A 86 15.80 12.20 4.15
CA ARG A 86 16.00 13.31 5.09
C ARG A 86 15.56 14.65 4.49
N ALA A 87 15.85 14.89 3.21
CA ALA A 87 15.37 16.08 2.50
C ALA A 87 13.82 16.12 2.46
N ARG A 88 13.16 14.98 2.22
CA ARG A 88 11.69 14.86 2.27
C ARG A 88 11.14 15.15 3.68
N ILE A 89 11.76 14.62 4.73
CA ILE A 89 11.40 14.87 6.13
C ILE A 89 11.50 16.38 6.44
N ALA A 90 12.60 17.02 6.06
CA ALA A 90 12.81 18.44 6.26
C ALA A 90 11.79 19.30 5.51
N ALA A 91 11.46 18.95 4.25
CA ALA A 91 10.45 19.65 3.46
C ALA A 91 9.04 19.57 4.07
N LEU A 92 8.73 18.50 4.80
CA LEU A 92 7.46 18.32 5.52
C LEU A 92 7.51 18.84 6.96
N GLY A 93 8.66 19.26 7.47
CA GLY A 93 8.85 19.74 8.84
C GLY A 93 8.58 18.67 9.92
N LEU A 94 8.83 17.38 9.62
CA LEU A 94 8.55 16.29 10.55
C LEU A 94 9.68 16.13 11.57
N GLU A 95 9.31 15.97 12.86
CA GLU A 95 10.24 15.81 13.97
C GLU A 95 10.17 14.41 14.61
N ASN A 96 9.15 13.63 14.25
CA ASN A 96 8.86 12.32 14.83
C ASN A 96 9.41 11.15 14.02
N ILE A 97 10.35 11.39 13.11
CA ILE A 97 10.94 10.38 12.26
C ILE A 97 12.45 10.60 12.10
N ARG A 98 13.23 9.52 12.14
CA ARG A 98 14.65 9.50 11.78
C ARG A 98 14.93 8.45 10.71
N LEU A 99 15.81 8.77 9.77
CA LEU A 99 16.35 7.81 8.81
C LEU A 99 17.86 7.69 9.02
N GLN A 100 18.37 6.46 9.02
CA GLN A 100 19.76 6.14 9.28
C GLN A 100 20.28 5.17 8.24
N GLN A 101 21.50 5.42 7.74
CA GLN A 101 22.24 4.44 6.96
C GLN A 101 22.68 3.28 7.86
N GLY A 102 22.53 2.05 7.38
CA GLY A 102 22.97 0.88 8.12
C GLY A 102 22.84 -0.42 7.32
N ASP A 103 23.78 -1.33 7.57
CA ASP A 103 23.73 -2.70 7.03
C ASP A 103 22.97 -3.60 8.00
N LEU A 104 21.86 -4.19 7.54
CA LEU A 104 21.03 -5.10 8.34
C LEU A 104 21.76 -6.34 8.84
N ALA A 105 22.88 -6.74 8.18
CA ALA A 105 23.68 -7.87 8.63
C ALA A 105 24.42 -7.59 9.95
N THR A 106 24.80 -6.32 10.17
CA THR A 106 25.63 -5.88 11.32
C THR A 106 24.95 -4.85 12.21
N LEU A 107 23.71 -4.44 11.85
CA LEU A 107 22.96 -3.42 12.57
C LEU A 107 22.74 -3.83 14.04
N ASP A 108 23.07 -2.93 14.94
CA ASP A 108 22.79 -3.05 16.36
C ASP A 108 21.82 -1.94 16.78
N LEU A 109 20.67 -2.36 17.32
CA LEU A 109 19.65 -1.50 17.93
C LEU A 109 19.43 -1.86 19.40
N ALA A 110 20.49 -2.29 20.09
CA ALA A 110 20.42 -2.69 21.49
C ALA A 110 19.80 -1.58 22.35
N GLY A 111 18.79 -1.95 23.15
CA GLY A 111 18.05 -1.04 24.02
C GLY A 111 16.89 -0.30 23.35
N GLU A 112 16.75 -0.36 22.02
CA GLU A 112 15.56 0.18 21.34
C GLU A 112 14.43 -0.86 21.32
N GLN A 113 13.20 -0.36 21.42
CA GLN A 113 12.00 -1.19 21.41
C GLN A 113 10.98 -0.60 20.44
N PHE A 114 10.37 -1.45 19.60
CA PHE A 114 9.38 -1.07 18.61
C PHE A 114 8.10 -1.87 18.75
N ASP A 115 7.00 -1.21 18.48
CA ASP A 115 5.65 -1.77 18.52
C ASP A 115 5.30 -2.43 17.16
N TYR A 116 5.83 -1.86 16.07
CA TYR A 116 5.68 -2.39 14.70
C TYR A 116 7.02 -2.40 14.00
N VAL A 117 7.35 -3.51 13.34
CA VAL A 117 8.54 -3.63 12.49
C VAL A 117 8.10 -4.01 11.08
N ILE A 118 8.56 -3.26 10.09
CA ILE A 118 8.26 -3.43 8.67
C ILE A 118 9.55 -3.83 7.94
N CYS A 119 9.52 -4.92 7.19
CA CYS A 119 10.59 -5.34 6.30
C CYS A 119 9.96 -5.71 4.94
N HIS A 120 9.79 -4.71 4.07
CA HIS A 120 9.12 -4.89 2.79
C HIS A 120 10.08 -4.73 1.61
N GLY A 121 10.08 -5.75 0.72
CA GLY A 121 10.91 -5.73 -0.50
C GLY A 121 12.41 -5.92 -0.24
N VAL A 122 12.81 -6.54 0.88
CA VAL A 122 14.21 -6.74 1.28
C VAL A 122 14.58 -8.21 1.43
N PHE A 123 13.80 -8.98 2.16
CA PHE A 123 14.16 -10.30 2.68
C PHE A 123 14.69 -11.28 1.61
N SER A 124 14.10 -11.30 0.43
CA SER A 124 14.56 -12.18 -0.67
C SER A 124 15.77 -11.66 -1.44
N TRP A 125 16.13 -10.39 -1.23
CA TRP A 125 17.19 -9.69 -1.98
C TRP A 125 18.50 -9.54 -1.19
N VAL A 126 18.60 -10.27 -0.10
CA VAL A 126 19.78 -10.27 0.76
C VAL A 126 20.30 -11.70 0.98
N PRO A 127 21.62 -11.87 1.27
CA PRO A 127 22.21 -13.16 1.60
C PRO A 127 21.50 -13.84 2.78
N LYS A 128 21.58 -15.17 2.86
CA LYS A 128 20.97 -15.96 3.93
C LYS A 128 21.38 -15.52 5.32
N ALA A 129 22.64 -15.14 5.53
CA ALA A 129 23.12 -14.63 6.82
C ALA A 129 22.41 -13.33 7.23
N THR A 130 22.11 -12.45 6.27
CA THR A 130 21.34 -11.22 6.52
C THR A 130 19.86 -11.53 6.78
N GLN A 131 19.26 -12.55 6.13
CA GLN A 131 17.90 -13.02 6.45
C GLN A 131 17.81 -13.46 7.91
N ASP A 132 18.79 -14.23 8.39
CA ASP A 132 18.86 -14.67 9.79
C ASP A 132 19.08 -13.48 10.75
N ALA A 133 19.86 -12.48 10.34
CA ALA A 133 20.04 -11.22 11.08
C ALA A 133 18.73 -10.43 11.19
N ILE A 134 17.94 -10.34 10.11
CA ILE A 134 16.62 -9.69 10.12
C ILE A 134 15.68 -10.34 11.14
N PHE A 135 15.59 -11.68 11.19
CA PHE A 135 14.76 -12.35 12.19
C PHE A 135 15.24 -12.08 13.63
N ARG A 136 16.56 -12.15 13.88
CA ARG A 136 17.13 -11.82 15.20
C ARG A 136 16.80 -10.38 15.59
N LEU A 137 17.04 -9.44 14.69
CA LEU A 137 16.77 -8.03 14.92
C LEU A 137 15.28 -7.82 15.26
N CYS A 138 14.36 -8.37 14.43
CA CYS A 138 12.93 -8.29 14.70
C CYS A 138 12.57 -8.81 16.10
N ARG A 139 13.11 -9.97 16.51
CA ARG A 139 12.89 -10.52 17.85
C ARG A 139 13.39 -9.59 18.94
N ASP A 140 14.60 -9.06 18.78
CA ASP A 140 15.30 -8.35 19.85
C ASP A 140 14.67 -6.98 20.12
N VAL A 141 14.21 -6.28 19.07
CA VAL A 141 13.61 -4.95 19.19
C VAL A 141 12.09 -4.95 19.35
N LEU A 142 11.41 -6.07 19.13
CA LEU A 142 9.95 -6.11 19.19
C LEU A 142 9.47 -6.15 20.65
N VAL A 143 8.49 -5.31 21.00
CA VAL A 143 7.80 -5.42 22.29
C VAL A 143 6.99 -6.72 22.38
N PRO A 144 6.59 -7.18 23.58
CA PRO A 144 5.86 -8.44 23.72
C PRO A 144 4.62 -8.58 22.83
N ASN A 145 3.82 -7.52 22.68
CA ASN A 145 2.61 -7.50 21.86
C ASN A 145 2.85 -6.92 20.44
N GLY A 146 4.11 -6.69 20.07
CA GLY A 146 4.47 -6.07 18.82
C GLY A 146 4.15 -6.93 17.61
N VAL A 147 4.09 -6.28 16.45
CA VAL A 147 3.76 -6.90 15.18
C VAL A 147 4.88 -6.66 14.17
N VAL A 148 5.31 -7.72 13.50
CA VAL A 148 6.28 -7.66 12.40
C VAL A 148 5.57 -8.00 11.09
N THR A 149 5.87 -7.29 10.01
CA THR A 149 5.53 -7.71 8.66
C THR A 149 6.78 -7.87 7.83
N ILE A 150 6.92 -9.04 7.19
CA ILE A 150 8.04 -9.34 6.28
C ILE A 150 7.47 -9.78 4.94
N SER A 151 7.94 -9.18 3.86
CA SER A 151 7.59 -9.61 2.51
C SER A 151 8.74 -10.36 1.84
N TYR A 152 8.41 -11.38 1.07
CA TYR A 152 9.39 -12.23 0.41
C TYR A 152 8.82 -12.95 -0.81
N ASN A 153 9.72 -13.34 -1.70
CA ASN A 153 9.42 -14.16 -2.87
C ASN A 153 9.24 -15.61 -2.48
N VAL A 154 8.24 -16.30 -3.04
CA VAL A 154 7.92 -17.67 -2.64
C VAL A 154 7.94 -18.68 -3.77
N LEU A 155 8.28 -19.88 -3.40
CA LEU A 155 8.19 -21.10 -4.21
C LEU A 155 6.82 -21.78 -4.00
N PRO A 156 6.23 -22.41 -5.04
CA PRO A 156 6.84 -22.72 -6.34
C PRO A 156 6.75 -21.62 -7.40
N GLY A 157 5.97 -20.57 -7.19
CA GLY A 157 5.71 -19.56 -8.23
C GLY A 157 6.97 -18.94 -8.81
N TRP A 158 7.97 -18.68 -7.97
CA TRP A 158 9.24 -18.11 -8.42
C TRP A 158 10.11 -19.04 -9.29
N TYR A 159 9.87 -20.35 -9.33
CA TYR A 159 10.61 -21.21 -10.27
C TYR A 159 10.43 -20.75 -11.73
N LEU A 160 9.22 -20.33 -12.10
CA LEU A 160 8.96 -19.80 -13.44
C LEU A 160 9.72 -18.48 -13.70
N ARG A 161 9.82 -17.62 -12.71
CA ARG A 161 10.56 -16.35 -12.80
C ARG A 161 12.08 -16.54 -12.73
N MET A 162 12.56 -17.59 -12.08
CA MET A 162 13.99 -17.90 -12.07
C MET A 162 14.51 -18.16 -13.48
N ALA A 163 13.77 -18.88 -14.33
CA ALA A 163 14.16 -19.08 -15.72
C ALA A 163 14.32 -17.76 -16.50
N ILE A 164 13.42 -16.80 -16.27
CA ILE A 164 13.51 -15.46 -16.88
C ILE A 164 14.70 -14.67 -16.30
N ARG A 165 14.91 -14.77 -14.98
CA ARG A 165 16.03 -14.12 -14.32
C ARG A 165 17.37 -14.64 -14.82
N ASP A 166 17.55 -15.94 -14.92
CA ASP A 166 18.77 -16.56 -15.43
C ASP A 166 19.07 -16.08 -16.85
N LEU A 167 18.05 -16.05 -17.72
CA LEU A 167 18.16 -15.48 -19.05
C LEU A 167 18.60 -14.01 -19.00
N CYS A 168 17.91 -13.19 -18.20
CA CYS A 168 18.24 -11.77 -18.08
C CYS A 168 19.65 -11.54 -17.58
N LEU A 169 20.10 -12.26 -16.56
CA LEU A 169 21.46 -12.19 -16.02
C LEU A 169 22.51 -12.61 -17.03
N HIS A 170 22.26 -13.70 -17.78
CA HIS A 170 23.16 -14.20 -18.80
C HIS A 170 23.45 -13.17 -19.88
N TYR A 171 22.38 -12.57 -20.44
CA TYR A 171 22.52 -11.62 -21.55
C TYR A 171 22.83 -10.18 -21.11
N ALA A 172 22.41 -9.78 -19.91
CA ALA A 172 22.76 -8.47 -19.36
C ALA A 172 24.29 -8.32 -19.22
N GLY A 173 24.97 -9.38 -18.81
CA GLY A 173 26.39 -9.34 -18.45
C GLY A 173 26.67 -8.46 -17.23
N ARG A 174 27.95 -8.35 -16.87
CA ARG A 174 28.39 -7.51 -15.74
C ARG A 174 28.86 -6.13 -16.18
N GLU A 175 29.21 -5.96 -17.44
CA GLU A 175 29.81 -4.74 -17.96
C GLU A 175 28.79 -3.72 -18.49
N GLY A 176 29.10 -2.44 -18.30
CA GLY A 176 28.32 -1.33 -18.81
C GLY A 176 27.37 -0.72 -17.77
N THR A 177 26.71 0.36 -18.16
CA THR A 177 25.76 1.07 -17.27
C THR A 177 24.52 0.21 -16.97
N PRO A 178 23.85 0.41 -15.83
CA PRO A 178 22.60 -0.27 -15.49
C PRO A 178 21.56 -0.22 -16.62
N GLN A 179 21.42 0.93 -17.28
CA GLN A 179 20.49 1.10 -18.41
C GLN A 179 20.85 0.19 -19.60
N ARG A 180 22.14 0.07 -19.93
CA ARG A 180 22.61 -0.81 -21.02
C ARG A 180 22.42 -2.28 -20.67
N ARG A 181 22.64 -2.67 -19.42
CA ARG A 181 22.40 -4.03 -18.93
C ARG A 181 20.92 -4.40 -19.04
N VAL A 182 20.02 -3.52 -18.61
CA VAL A 182 18.57 -3.68 -18.75
C VAL A 182 18.16 -3.76 -20.22
N ALA A 183 18.70 -2.92 -21.10
CA ALA A 183 18.38 -2.96 -22.53
C ALA A 183 18.77 -4.28 -23.18
N ARG A 184 19.96 -4.83 -22.86
CA ARG A 184 20.40 -6.16 -23.34
C ARG A 184 19.49 -7.27 -22.86
N ALA A 185 19.13 -7.27 -21.57
CA ALA A 185 18.21 -8.27 -21.00
C ALA A 185 16.84 -8.25 -21.70
N ARG A 186 16.28 -7.07 -21.95
CA ARG A 186 15.01 -6.92 -22.69
C ARG A 186 15.10 -7.44 -24.11
N ALA A 187 16.12 -7.02 -24.87
CA ALA A 187 16.31 -7.42 -26.24
C ALA A 187 16.46 -8.95 -26.38
N ALA A 188 17.24 -9.57 -25.48
CA ALA A 188 17.40 -11.01 -25.47
C ALA A 188 16.09 -11.76 -25.15
N LEU A 189 15.33 -11.29 -24.18
CA LEU A 189 14.05 -11.88 -23.84
C LEU A 189 13.04 -11.76 -25.00
N GLU A 190 12.98 -10.60 -25.67
CA GLU A 190 12.14 -10.40 -26.86
C GLU A 190 12.55 -11.36 -27.99
N GLN A 191 13.84 -11.47 -28.30
CA GLN A 191 14.37 -12.40 -29.31
C GLN A 191 14.01 -13.87 -29.03
N ILE A 192 14.20 -14.32 -27.77
CA ILE A 192 13.88 -15.68 -27.38
C ILE A 192 12.37 -15.94 -27.42
N ALA A 193 11.58 -14.96 -27.00
CA ALA A 193 10.12 -15.04 -27.06
C ALA A 193 9.61 -15.15 -28.51
N GLU A 194 10.21 -14.45 -29.47
CA GLU A 194 9.89 -14.52 -30.89
C GLU A 194 10.29 -15.85 -31.51
N ALA A 195 11.48 -16.37 -31.14
CA ALA A 195 12.00 -17.62 -31.68
C ALA A 195 11.37 -18.88 -31.08
N SER A 196 10.71 -18.77 -29.90
CA SER A 196 10.10 -19.91 -29.23
C SER A 196 8.75 -20.29 -29.84
N GLU A 197 8.41 -21.58 -29.86
CA GLU A 197 7.11 -22.04 -30.32
C GLU A 197 5.97 -21.56 -29.43
N GLU A 198 4.93 -21.00 -30.03
CA GLU A 198 3.84 -20.32 -29.31
C GLU A 198 3.00 -21.30 -28.48
N LEU A 199 2.80 -22.49 -28.96
CA LEU A 199 1.96 -23.51 -28.31
C LEU A 199 2.67 -24.25 -27.17
N GLU A 200 4.00 -24.23 -27.15
CA GLU A 200 4.78 -24.87 -26.10
C GLU A 200 4.73 -24.06 -24.79
N PRO A 201 4.68 -24.72 -23.63
CA PRO A 201 4.62 -24.06 -22.32
C PRO A 201 5.75 -23.04 -22.11
N TYR A 202 6.95 -23.35 -22.54
CA TYR A 202 8.12 -22.47 -22.44
C TYR A 202 7.94 -21.22 -23.31
N GLY A 203 7.52 -21.39 -24.57
CA GLY A 203 7.27 -20.25 -25.47
C GLY A 203 6.18 -19.32 -24.95
N ARG A 204 5.10 -19.87 -24.39
CA ARG A 204 4.04 -19.07 -23.72
C ARG A 204 4.57 -18.26 -22.54
N LEU A 205 5.41 -18.89 -21.71
CA LEU A 205 6.06 -18.21 -20.58
C LEU A 205 6.91 -17.04 -21.07
N MET A 206 7.81 -17.29 -22.03
CA MET A 206 8.72 -16.26 -22.59
C MET A 206 7.94 -15.08 -23.18
N ARG A 207 6.91 -15.33 -23.99
CA ARG A 207 6.08 -14.27 -24.60
C ARG A 207 5.30 -13.47 -23.55
N THR A 208 4.80 -14.13 -22.51
CA THR A 208 4.05 -13.46 -21.44
C THR A 208 4.96 -12.55 -20.65
N GLU A 209 6.15 -13.01 -20.27
CA GLU A 209 7.10 -12.21 -19.51
C GLU A 209 7.75 -11.10 -20.39
N ALA A 210 8.04 -11.35 -21.67
CA ALA A 210 8.54 -10.32 -22.57
C ALA A 210 7.54 -9.14 -22.68
N ARG A 211 6.25 -9.44 -22.89
CA ARG A 211 5.20 -8.41 -22.92
C ARG A 211 5.12 -7.63 -21.61
N ARG A 212 5.21 -8.33 -20.47
CA ARG A 212 5.19 -7.70 -19.14
C ARG A 212 6.40 -6.81 -18.92
N LEU A 213 7.62 -7.31 -19.18
CA LEU A 213 8.87 -6.58 -18.94
C LEU A 213 9.07 -5.40 -19.91
N LYS A 214 8.39 -5.40 -21.05
CA LYS A 214 8.35 -4.23 -21.95
C LYS A 214 7.65 -3.03 -21.34
N GLN A 215 6.67 -3.25 -20.47
CA GLN A 215 5.82 -2.21 -19.88
C GLN A 215 6.32 -1.67 -18.54
N VAL A 216 7.28 -2.36 -17.88
CA VAL A 216 7.76 -1.93 -16.56
C VAL A 216 8.97 -1.00 -16.66
N PRO A 217 9.21 -0.12 -15.67
CA PRO A 217 10.40 0.74 -15.62
C PRO A 217 11.71 -0.06 -15.60
N ALA A 218 12.78 0.55 -16.09
CA ALA A 218 14.12 -0.07 -16.08
C ALA A 218 14.59 -0.42 -14.65
N ALA A 219 14.29 0.45 -13.67
CA ALA A 219 14.61 0.20 -12.26
C ALA A 219 13.95 -1.09 -11.71
N TYR A 220 12.74 -1.43 -12.17
CA TYR A 220 12.09 -2.69 -11.81
C TYR A 220 12.86 -3.91 -12.33
N ILE A 221 13.31 -3.88 -13.59
CA ILE A 221 14.09 -5.00 -14.17
C ILE A 221 15.43 -5.12 -13.46
N LEU A 222 16.08 -4.00 -13.17
CA LEU A 222 17.33 -4.00 -12.44
C LEU A 222 17.18 -4.66 -11.06
N GLY A 223 16.17 -4.24 -10.28
CA GLY A 223 15.93 -4.77 -8.93
C GLY A 223 15.42 -6.21 -8.90
N GLU A 224 14.51 -6.61 -9.81
CA GLU A 224 13.86 -7.93 -9.76
C GLU A 224 14.60 -9.02 -10.55
N PHE A 225 15.29 -8.65 -11.62
CA PHE A 225 15.89 -9.63 -12.54
C PHE A 225 17.41 -9.53 -12.67
N LEU A 226 18.03 -8.40 -12.30
CA LEU A 226 19.48 -8.21 -12.40
C LEU A 226 20.17 -8.00 -11.04
N ALA A 227 19.42 -7.93 -9.94
CA ALA A 227 20.01 -7.88 -8.60
C ALA A 227 20.89 -9.13 -8.34
N PRO A 228 22.02 -9.03 -7.63
CA PRO A 228 22.92 -10.17 -7.40
C PRO A 228 22.24 -11.28 -6.62
N ASP A 229 21.54 -10.93 -5.55
CA ASP A 229 20.83 -11.88 -4.70
C ASP A 229 19.35 -11.97 -5.07
N ASN A 230 18.81 -13.17 -5.05
CA ASN A 230 17.38 -13.48 -4.99
C ASN A 230 17.21 -14.89 -4.44
N THR A 231 16.74 -14.98 -3.22
CA THR A 231 16.55 -16.25 -2.49
C THR A 231 15.07 -16.45 -2.14
N PRO A 232 14.23 -16.85 -3.13
CA PRO A 232 12.86 -17.22 -2.81
C PRO A 232 12.85 -18.51 -1.97
N CYS A 233 11.90 -18.62 -1.06
CA CYS A 233 11.80 -19.77 -0.18
C CYS A 233 10.37 -20.34 -0.15
N HIS A 234 10.23 -21.58 0.31
CA HIS A 234 8.92 -22.11 0.67
C HIS A 234 8.39 -21.42 1.94
N VAL A 235 7.07 -21.16 2.00
CA VAL A 235 6.47 -20.54 3.19
C VAL A 235 6.66 -21.40 4.43
N ARG A 236 6.68 -22.72 4.29
CA ARG A 236 6.97 -23.64 5.40
C ARG A 236 8.35 -23.41 6.00
N ASP A 237 9.37 -23.19 5.14
CA ASP A 237 10.74 -22.92 5.58
C ASP A 237 10.85 -21.54 6.23
N PHE A 238 10.16 -20.52 5.69
CA PHE A 238 10.08 -19.19 6.27
C PHE A 238 9.47 -19.23 7.67
N ILE A 239 8.33 -19.92 7.86
CA ILE A 239 7.65 -20.07 9.16
C ILE A 239 8.57 -20.80 10.14
N GLY A 240 9.23 -21.89 9.70
CA GLY A 240 10.17 -22.64 10.54
C GLY A 240 11.37 -21.79 10.99
N GLN A 241 11.94 -20.98 10.09
CA GLN A 241 13.04 -20.06 10.42
C GLN A 241 12.58 -18.97 11.40
N ALA A 242 11.42 -18.35 11.18
CA ALA A 242 10.84 -17.37 12.10
C ALA A 242 10.66 -17.99 13.52
N ALA A 243 10.13 -19.21 13.60
CA ALA A 243 9.94 -19.92 14.86
C ALA A 243 11.26 -20.21 15.59
N ASN A 244 12.35 -20.55 14.88
CA ASN A 244 13.68 -20.74 15.43
C ASN A 244 14.24 -19.45 16.07
N HIS A 245 13.71 -18.29 15.66
CA HIS A 245 14.05 -16.99 16.25
C HIS A 245 12.99 -16.48 17.24
N GLY A 246 12.04 -17.31 17.69
CA GLY A 246 11.03 -16.95 18.68
C GLY A 246 9.92 -16.04 18.13
N LEU A 247 9.66 -16.10 16.81
CA LEU A 247 8.57 -15.40 16.14
C LEU A 247 7.56 -16.40 15.60
N ASP A 248 6.27 -16.18 15.91
CA ASP A 248 5.17 -17.00 15.41
C ASP A 248 4.49 -16.33 14.20
N TYR A 249 4.16 -17.14 13.19
CA TYR A 249 3.37 -16.71 12.05
C TYR A 249 1.90 -16.49 12.46
N LEU A 250 1.42 -15.28 12.29
CA LEU A 250 0.03 -14.91 12.60
C LEU A 250 -0.91 -15.05 11.40
N CYS A 251 -0.60 -14.40 10.27
CA CYS A 251 -1.40 -14.42 9.05
C CYS A 251 -0.66 -13.72 7.91
N GLU A 252 -1.29 -13.65 6.74
CA GLU A 252 -0.87 -12.77 5.65
C GLU A 252 -1.54 -11.40 5.75
N ALA A 253 -0.84 -10.36 5.30
CA ALA A 253 -1.42 -9.01 5.19
C ALA A 253 -2.51 -8.92 4.11
N ASP A 254 -2.51 -9.84 3.14
CA ASP A 254 -3.59 -10.04 2.16
C ASP A 254 -4.41 -11.28 2.53
N LEU A 255 -5.51 -11.08 3.23
CA LEU A 255 -6.38 -12.18 3.70
C LEU A 255 -7.03 -12.96 2.55
N PHE A 256 -7.30 -12.33 1.42
CA PHE A 256 -7.91 -13.02 0.26
C PHE A 256 -7.08 -14.21 -0.20
N ALA A 257 -5.77 -14.07 -0.16
CA ALA A 257 -4.87 -15.14 -0.58
C ALA A 257 -4.56 -16.14 0.54
N ALA A 258 -4.83 -15.79 1.80
CA ALA A 258 -4.32 -16.53 2.97
C ALA A 258 -5.37 -17.39 3.67
N VAL A 259 -6.67 -17.08 3.53
CA VAL A 259 -7.72 -17.77 4.29
C VAL A 259 -8.44 -18.80 3.42
N PRO A 260 -8.44 -20.08 3.78
CA PRO A 260 -9.10 -21.13 3.00
C PRO A 260 -10.59 -20.88 2.68
N GLN A 261 -11.30 -20.10 3.51
CA GLN A 261 -12.69 -19.75 3.29
C GLN A 261 -12.94 -18.92 2.03
N THR A 262 -11.92 -18.27 1.48
CA THR A 262 -12.01 -17.51 0.22
C THR A 262 -11.96 -18.42 -1.01
N LEU A 263 -11.56 -19.67 -0.84
CA LEU A 263 -11.47 -20.67 -1.89
C LEU A 263 -12.82 -21.37 -2.07
N ASP A 264 -13.03 -22.00 -3.22
CA ASP A 264 -14.24 -22.79 -3.44
C ASP A 264 -14.32 -23.98 -2.45
N PRO A 265 -15.52 -24.53 -2.17
CA PRO A 265 -15.70 -25.56 -1.15
C PRO A 265 -14.91 -26.84 -1.40
N ALA A 266 -14.73 -27.25 -2.67
CA ALA A 266 -13.98 -28.46 -3.01
C ALA A 266 -12.49 -28.26 -2.76
N MET A 267 -11.95 -27.09 -3.10
CA MET A 267 -10.57 -26.72 -2.83
C MET A 267 -10.29 -26.60 -1.32
N ARG A 268 -11.19 -25.99 -0.56
CA ARG A 268 -11.08 -25.94 0.92
C ARG A 268 -11.00 -27.34 1.54
N SER A 269 -11.88 -28.24 1.11
CA SER A 269 -11.87 -29.63 1.58
C SER A 269 -10.52 -30.31 1.32
N ARG A 270 -9.93 -30.13 0.15
CA ARG A 270 -8.62 -30.66 -0.20
C ARG A 270 -7.50 -30.07 0.68
N ILE A 271 -7.49 -28.75 0.87
CA ILE A 271 -6.49 -28.09 1.71
C ILE A 271 -6.57 -28.59 3.16
N THR A 272 -7.77 -28.70 3.71
CA THR A 272 -7.99 -29.21 5.07
C THR A 272 -7.53 -30.66 5.18
N ALA A 273 -7.79 -31.49 4.18
CA ALA A 273 -7.36 -32.89 4.18
C ALA A 273 -5.83 -33.03 4.18
N PHE A 274 -5.10 -32.17 3.45
CA PHE A 274 -3.63 -32.23 3.36
C PHE A 274 -2.93 -31.54 4.53
N GLY A 275 -3.40 -30.38 4.96
CA GLY A 275 -2.73 -29.59 6.00
C GLY A 275 -3.00 -30.09 7.42
N GLY A 276 -4.15 -30.72 7.66
CA GLY A 276 -4.56 -31.18 8.99
C GLY A 276 -4.49 -30.07 10.02
N SER A 277 -3.76 -30.28 11.12
CA SER A 277 -3.52 -29.27 12.16
C SER A 277 -2.24 -28.44 11.92
N ASP A 278 -1.40 -28.81 10.95
CA ASP A 278 -0.16 -28.10 10.62
C ASP A 278 -0.47 -26.87 9.74
N ARG A 279 -0.32 -25.70 10.32
CA ARG A 279 -0.55 -24.43 9.64
C ARG A 279 0.46 -24.18 8.52
N ALA A 280 1.72 -24.48 8.75
CA ALA A 280 2.77 -24.26 7.75
C ALA A 280 2.56 -25.17 6.54
N ALA A 281 2.10 -26.42 6.76
CA ALA A 281 1.72 -27.32 5.69
C ALA A 281 0.49 -26.83 4.92
N THR A 282 -0.51 -26.29 5.60
CA THR A 282 -1.71 -25.68 4.99
C THR A 282 -1.33 -24.50 4.09
N GLU A 283 -0.52 -23.58 4.58
CA GLU A 283 -0.06 -22.40 3.84
C GLU A 283 0.79 -22.82 2.61
N GLN A 284 1.66 -23.79 2.79
CA GLN A 284 2.47 -24.34 1.69
C GLN A 284 1.59 -24.99 0.62
N HIS A 285 0.55 -25.70 1.02
CA HIS A 285 -0.38 -26.31 0.08
C HIS A 285 -1.14 -25.26 -0.74
N ILE A 286 -1.53 -24.15 -0.11
CA ILE A 286 -2.13 -23.00 -0.81
C ILE A 286 -1.16 -22.44 -1.87
N ASP A 287 0.12 -22.33 -1.56
CA ASP A 287 1.12 -21.83 -2.52
C ASP A 287 1.29 -22.77 -3.72
N PHE A 288 1.27 -24.07 -3.50
CA PHE A 288 1.29 -25.06 -4.59
C PHE A 288 0.05 -24.98 -5.49
N LEU A 289 -1.15 -24.80 -4.89
CA LEU A 289 -2.39 -24.68 -5.64
C LEU A 289 -2.49 -23.40 -6.46
N THR A 290 -1.95 -22.30 -5.94
CA THR A 290 -2.13 -20.98 -6.54
C THR A 290 -0.94 -20.51 -7.36
N GLY A 291 0.20 -21.20 -7.29
CA GLY A 291 1.45 -20.75 -7.90
C GLY A 291 1.89 -19.38 -7.38
N ARG A 292 1.68 -19.15 -6.07
CA ARG A 292 1.94 -17.85 -5.46
C ARG A 292 3.39 -17.41 -5.67
N LEU A 293 3.56 -16.11 -6.01
CA LEU A 293 4.87 -15.50 -6.28
C LEU A 293 5.42 -14.71 -5.09
N PHE A 294 4.55 -14.21 -4.21
CA PHE A 294 4.93 -13.21 -3.20
C PHE A 294 4.05 -13.32 -1.96
N ARG A 295 4.65 -13.19 -0.79
CA ARG A 295 3.96 -13.15 0.49
C ARG A 295 4.31 -11.88 1.28
N ARG A 296 3.39 -11.49 2.15
CA ARG A 296 3.55 -10.47 3.18
C ARG A 296 3.08 -11.07 4.50
N SER A 297 3.97 -11.82 5.13
CA SER A 297 3.63 -12.54 6.35
C SER A 297 3.70 -11.62 7.56
N ILE A 298 2.71 -11.75 8.43
CA ILE A 298 2.65 -11.07 9.72
C ILE A 298 3.12 -12.05 10.79
N LEU A 299 4.09 -11.61 11.57
CA LEU A 299 4.66 -12.34 12.68
C LEU A 299 4.42 -11.59 13.99
N VAL A 300 4.34 -12.34 15.09
CA VAL A 300 4.26 -11.84 16.45
C VAL A 300 5.30 -12.57 17.29
N ARG A 301 5.63 -12.06 18.48
CA ARG A 301 6.47 -12.84 19.41
C ARG A 301 5.79 -14.14 19.76
N GLN A 302 6.59 -15.20 19.87
CA GLN A 302 6.15 -16.47 20.41
C GLN A 302 5.70 -16.27 21.85
N GLN A 303 4.40 -16.46 22.11
CA GLN A 303 3.78 -16.34 23.42
C GLN A 303 2.94 -17.59 23.68
N PRO A 304 2.60 -17.87 24.95
CA PRO A 304 1.57 -18.86 25.25
C PRO A 304 0.30 -18.53 24.46
N THR A 305 -0.17 -19.45 23.66
CA THR A 305 -1.21 -19.28 22.60
C THR A 305 -2.63 -19.04 23.12
N ALA A 306 -2.81 -18.69 24.38
CA ALA A 306 -4.12 -18.37 24.95
C ALA A 306 -4.69 -17.13 24.25
N GLY A 307 -5.65 -17.35 23.35
CA GLY A 307 -6.40 -16.29 22.65
C GLY A 307 -6.12 -16.14 21.15
N LEU A 308 -5.00 -16.63 20.62
CA LEU A 308 -4.75 -16.60 19.19
C LEU A 308 -5.66 -17.59 18.42
N GLN A 309 -6.32 -17.10 17.39
CA GLN A 309 -7.19 -17.92 16.55
C GLN A 309 -6.49 -18.24 15.22
N ARG A 310 -6.48 -19.51 14.84
CA ARG A 310 -5.93 -19.93 13.51
C ARG A 310 -6.81 -19.45 12.36
N ILE A 311 -8.11 -19.37 12.60
CA ILE A 311 -9.12 -18.91 11.65
C ILE A 311 -9.85 -17.76 12.31
N PRO A 312 -9.84 -16.56 11.71
CA PRO A 312 -10.53 -15.42 12.28
C PRO A 312 -12.05 -15.62 12.26
N GLY A 313 -12.75 -15.02 13.22
CA GLY A 313 -14.20 -15.05 13.30
C GLY A 313 -14.84 -13.69 13.06
N PRO A 314 -16.13 -13.64 12.64
CA PRO A 314 -16.83 -12.40 12.38
C PRO A 314 -16.98 -11.51 13.61
N ASP A 315 -16.99 -12.08 14.82
CA ASP A 315 -17.19 -11.35 16.07
C ASP A 315 -16.06 -10.36 16.39
N ARG A 316 -14.88 -10.58 15.81
CA ARG A 316 -13.72 -9.68 15.96
C ARG A 316 -13.82 -8.40 15.14
N LEU A 317 -14.82 -8.27 14.25
CA LEU A 317 -15.02 -7.04 13.46
C LEU A 317 -15.59 -5.88 14.28
N SER A 318 -16.20 -6.12 15.44
CA SER A 318 -16.93 -5.09 16.21
C SER A 318 -16.06 -3.88 16.61
N ALA A 319 -14.76 -4.06 16.78
CA ALA A 319 -13.81 -2.99 17.14
C ALA A 319 -13.12 -2.37 15.91
N LEU A 320 -13.52 -2.72 14.69
CA LEU A 320 -12.82 -2.32 13.48
C LEU A 320 -13.65 -1.37 12.63
N HIS A 321 -12.92 -0.53 11.89
CA HIS A 321 -13.47 0.35 10.85
C HIS A 321 -13.34 -0.33 9.48
N ILE A 322 -14.37 -0.24 8.67
CA ILE A 322 -14.50 -0.95 7.39
C ILE A 322 -14.64 0.07 6.26
N ALA A 323 -13.91 -0.13 5.16
CA ALA A 323 -14.14 0.56 3.89
C ALA A 323 -14.25 -0.45 2.76
N SER A 324 -15.04 -0.12 1.74
CA SER A 324 -15.18 -0.98 0.57
C SER A 324 -15.39 -0.15 -0.70
N PRO A 325 -14.59 -0.36 -1.76
CA PRO A 325 -14.71 0.33 -3.03
C PRO A 325 -15.82 -0.27 -3.92
N ILE A 326 -16.91 -0.73 -3.31
CA ILE A 326 -18.04 -1.26 -4.05
C ILE A 326 -18.92 -0.12 -4.59
N ARG A 327 -19.58 -0.38 -5.69
CA ARG A 327 -20.57 0.52 -6.28
C ARG A 327 -21.81 -0.25 -6.71
N LEU A 328 -22.96 0.38 -6.56
CA LEU A 328 -24.22 -0.18 -7.03
C LEU A 328 -24.20 -0.32 -8.55
N ASP A 329 -24.49 -1.51 -9.06
CA ASP A 329 -24.72 -1.76 -10.49
C ASP A 329 -26.25 -1.87 -10.76
N ARG A 330 -26.81 -0.78 -11.23
CA ARG A 330 -28.26 -0.72 -11.54
C ARG A 330 -28.64 -1.58 -12.74
N ALA A 331 -27.71 -1.82 -13.67
CA ALA A 331 -28.00 -2.59 -14.88
C ALA A 331 -28.15 -4.08 -14.60
N GLU A 332 -27.40 -4.58 -13.62
CA GLU A 332 -27.46 -5.99 -13.19
C GLU A 332 -28.38 -6.21 -11.97
N SER A 333 -29.05 -5.17 -11.48
CA SER A 333 -29.96 -5.24 -10.33
C SER A 333 -31.39 -5.46 -10.76
N THR A 334 -32.14 -6.21 -9.92
CA THR A 334 -33.59 -6.40 -10.01
C THR A 334 -34.25 -6.01 -8.69
N ASP A 335 -35.57 -5.97 -8.65
CA ASP A 335 -36.33 -5.67 -7.41
C ASP A 335 -36.01 -6.65 -6.28
N ARG A 336 -35.65 -7.89 -6.61
CA ARG A 336 -35.37 -8.95 -5.64
C ARG A 336 -33.89 -9.15 -5.34
N LEU A 337 -33.01 -8.78 -6.26
CA LEU A 337 -31.58 -9.02 -6.15
C LEU A 337 -30.81 -7.78 -6.58
N VAL A 338 -30.15 -7.15 -5.63
CA VAL A 338 -29.33 -5.95 -5.87
C VAL A 338 -27.88 -6.36 -6.04
N THR A 339 -27.27 -5.90 -7.13
CA THR A 339 -25.90 -6.19 -7.49
C THR A 339 -25.00 -4.98 -7.28
N PHE A 340 -23.87 -5.21 -6.63
CA PHE A 340 -22.75 -4.26 -6.52
C PHE A 340 -21.55 -4.81 -7.28
N LYS A 341 -20.66 -3.95 -7.71
CA LYS A 341 -19.35 -4.31 -8.29
C LYS A 341 -18.22 -3.76 -7.44
N ASP A 342 -17.19 -4.56 -7.24
CA ASP A 342 -15.97 -4.12 -6.59
C ASP A 342 -15.02 -3.39 -7.58
N ALA A 343 -13.86 -2.93 -7.10
CA ALA A 343 -12.87 -2.23 -7.93
C ALA A 343 -12.31 -3.08 -9.10
N ARG A 344 -12.51 -4.41 -9.08
CA ARG A 344 -12.12 -5.35 -10.14
C ARG A 344 -13.30 -5.79 -11.00
N GLU A 345 -14.41 -5.07 -10.96
CA GLU A 345 -15.67 -5.37 -11.68
C GLU A 345 -16.32 -6.72 -11.31
N ARG A 346 -15.92 -7.35 -10.19
CA ARG A 346 -16.50 -8.61 -9.75
C ARG A 346 -17.84 -8.36 -9.07
N PRO A 347 -18.92 -9.06 -9.45
CA PRO A 347 -20.25 -8.83 -8.88
C PRO A 347 -20.35 -9.34 -7.43
N ILE A 348 -21.18 -8.66 -6.64
CA ILE A 348 -21.64 -9.03 -5.30
C ILE A 348 -23.13 -8.80 -5.27
N ALA A 349 -23.93 -9.84 -5.16
CA ALA A 349 -25.38 -9.71 -5.17
C ALA A 349 -25.99 -10.09 -3.82
N THR A 350 -27.03 -9.38 -3.42
CA THR A 350 -27.81 -9.67 -2.23
C THR A 350 -29.30 -9.44 -2.43
N GLY A 351 -30.13 -10.36 -1.93
CA GLY A 351 -31.59 -10.19 -1.83
C GLY A 351 -32.02 -9.79 -0.41
N ASP A 352 -31.10 -9.72 0.55
CA ASP A 352 -31.38 -9.33 1.93
C ASP A 352 -31.41 -7.79 2.04
N PRO A 353 -32.52 -7.16 2.42
CA PRO A 353 -32.65 -5.70 2.47
C PRO A 353 -31.70 -5.05 3.48
N VAL A 354 -31.35 -5.73 4.57
CA VAL A 354 -30.46 -5.20 5.60
C VAL A 354 -29.02 -5.23 5.14
N ILE A 355 -28.60 -6.33 4.48
CA ILE A 355 -27.26 -6.42 3.89
C ILE A 355 -27.11 -5.41 2.74
N ARG A 356 -28.17 -5.22 1.95
CA ARG A 356 -28.20 -4.20 0.89
C ARG A 356 -27.94 -2.81 1.46
N GLU A 357 -28.65 -2.40 2.52
CA GLU A 357 -28.47 -1.09 3.15
C GLU A 357 -27.02 -0.93 3.68
N ALA A 358 -26.48 -1.95 4.34
CA ALA A 358 -25.10 -1.94 4.81
C ALA A 358 -24.10 -1.74 3.64
N PHE A 359 -24.32 -2.38 2.50
CA PHE A 359 -23.48 -2.22 1.31
C PHE A 359 -23.65 -0.84 0.66
N GLU A 360 -24.86 -0.30 0.61
CA GLU A 360 -25.12 1.05 0.13
C GLU A 360 -24.43 2.12 1.01
N ARG A 361 -24.39 1.93 2.33
CA ARG A 361 -23.67 2.79 3.26
C ARG A 361 -22.17 2.74 3.02
N LEU A 362 -21.59 1.57 2.86
CA LEU A 362 -20.17 1.42 2.51
C LEU A 362 -19.86 2.09 1.18
N ALA A 363 -20.68 1.89 0.16
CA ALA A 363 -20.50 2.49 -1.16
C ALA A 363 -20.55 4.02 -1.12
N ARG A 364 -21.47 4.59 -0.32
CA ARG A 364 -21.58 6.05 -0.13
C ARG A 364 -20.44 6.66 0.67
N ALA A 365 -19.96 5.93 1.69
CA ALA A 365 -18.91 6.42 2.57
C ALA A 365 -17.50 6.32 1.94
N TYR A 366 -17.31 5.40 0.99
CA TYR A 366 -15.97 5.18 0.41
C TYR A 366 -15.40 6.47 -0.20
N PRO A 367 -14.13 6.81 0.07
CA PRO A 367 -13.07 6.00 0.69
C PRO A 367 -12.96 6.10 2.23
N ALA A 368 -13.83 6.86 2.89
CA ALA A 368 -13.87 6.88 4.35
C ALA A 368 -14.28 5.50 4.91
N THR A 369 -13.89 5.24 6.15
CA THR A 369 -14.26 4.00 6.85
C THR A 369 -15.48 4.22 7.73
N LEU A 370 -16.28 3.18 7.93
CA LEU A 370 -17.38 3.13 8.88
C LEU A 370 -17.10 2.09 9.98
N PRO A 371 -17.45 2.35 11.24
CA PRO A 371 -17.49 1.31 12.27
C PRO A 371 -18.61 0.32 11.96
N LEU A 372 -18.51 -0.90 12.47
CA LEU A 372 -19.52 -1.94 12.20
C LEU A 372 -20.92 -1.52 12.65
N ASP A 373 -21.05 -0.82 13.78
CA ASP A 373 -22.33 -0.37 14.34
C ASP A 373 -23.07 0.54 13.36
N ALA A 374 -22.37 1.44 12.66
CA ALA A 374 -22.97 2.30 11.65
C ALA A 374 -23.51 1.52 10.43
N LEU A 375 -23.10 0.28 10.23
CA LEU A 375 -23.59 -0.60 9.17
C LEU A 375 -24.84 -1.39 9.58
N THR A 376 -25.16 -1.43 10.88
CA THR A 376 -26.29 -2.16 11.45
C THR A 376 -27.45 -1.25 11.90
N GLU A 377 -27.29 0.07 11.85
CA GLU A 377 -28.33 1.05 12.13
C GLU A 377 -29.49 0.94 11.11
N LEU A 378 -30.73 1.19 11.56
CA LEU A 378 -31.87 1.33 10.66
C LEU A 378 -31.83 2.64 9.86
N PRO A 379 -32.55 2.73 8.72
CA PRO A 379 -32.59 3.97 7.91
C PRO A 379 -33.08 5.22 8.66
N ASP A 380 -33.84 5.05 9.74
CA ASP A 380 -34.29 6.13 10.63
C ASP A 380 -33.28 6.51 11.72
N GLY A 381 -32.07 5.89 11.72
CA GLY A 381 -31.01 6.15 12.70
C GLY A 381 -31.22 5.45 14.05
N THR A 382 -32.26 4.63 14.21
CA THR A 382 -32.44 3.84 15.44
C THR A 382 -31.49 2.64 15.45
N PRO A 383 -30.82 2.35 16.60
CA PRO A 383 -30.01 1.14 16.73
C PRO A 383 -30.86 -0.11 16.53
N HIS A 384 -30.38 -1.05 15.74
CA HIS A 384 -31.13 -2.28 15.50
C HIS A 384 -31.06 -3.21 16.71
N VAL A 385 -32.24 -3.59 17.20
CA VAL A 385 -32.40 -4.37 18.46
C VAL A 385 -32.28 -5.89 18.26
N ALA A 386 -32.30 -6.40 17.03
CA ALA A 386 -32.27 -7.84 16.80
C ALA A 386 -30.81 -8.33 16.58
N ALA A 387 -30.24 -8.98 17.58
CA ALA A 387 -28.91 -9.61 17.52
C ALA A 387 -28.73 -10.51 16.28
N GLU A 388 -29.78 -11.09 15.74
CA GLU A 388 -29.73 -11.90 14.52
C GLU A 388 -29.41 -11.08 13.27
N ILE A 389 -29.96 -9.87 13.16
CA ILE A 389 -29.69 -8.98 12.01
C ILE A 389 -28.26 -8.47 12.06
N GLU A 390 -27.79 -8.04 13.22
CA GLU A 390 -26.39 -7.67 13.42
C GLU A 390 -25.46 -8.82 13.03
N ALA A 391 -25.74 -10.04 13.47
CA ALA A 391 -24.97 -11.22 13.13
C ALA A 391 -24.96 -11.52 11.61
N ARG A 392 -26.07 -11.24 10.89
CA ARG A 392 -26.12 -11.40 9.43
C ARG A 392 -25.25 -10.37 8.71
N VAL A 393 -25.37 -9.08 9.06
CA VAL A 393 -24.54 -8.01 8.50
C VAL A 393 -23.07 -8.31 8.78
N ARG A 394 -22.73 -8.64 10.03
CA ARG A 394 -21.38 -8.96 10.45
C ARG A 394 -20.77 -10.12 9.62
N ARG A 395 -21.52 -11.19 9.38
CA ARG A 395 -21.08 -12.30 8.51
C ARG A 395 -20.89 -11.87 7.06
N ALA A 396 -21.78 -11.03 6.52
CA ALA A 396 -21.67 -10.53 5.15
C ALA A 396 -20.40 -9.66 5.00
N ILE A 397 -20.18 -8.71 5.91
CA ILE A 397 -18.98 -7.86 5.92
C ILE A 397 -17.70 -8.69 6.11
N PHE A 398 -17.72 -9.67 7.02
CA PHE A 398 -16.61 -10.58 7.21
C PHE A 398 -16.24 -11.35 5.93
N THR A 399 -17.26 -11.83 5.21
CA THR A 399 -17.05 -12.47 3.89
C THR A 399 -16.42 -11.52 2.89
N MET A 400 -16.83 -10.24 2.88
CA MET A 400 -16.20 -9.22 2.01
C MET A 400 -14.73 -8.98 2.38
N VAL A 401 -14.41 -8.92 3.67
CA VAL A 401 -13.02 -8.76 4.17
C VAL A 401 -12.17 -9.94 3.72
N LEU A 402 -12.63 -11.17 3.95
CA LEU A 402 -11.92 -12.38 3.52
C LEU A 402 -11.77 -12.48 2.00
N ALA A 403 -12.74 -11.96 1.24
CA ALA A 403 -12.70 -11.93 -0.23
C ALA A 403 -11.85 -10.78 -0.80
N GLY A 404 -11.21 -9.96 0.05
CA GLY A 404 -10.43 -8.79 -0.37
C GLY A 404 -11.29 -7.72 -1.06
N ARG A 405 -12.57 -7.62 -0.70
CA ARG A 405 -13.55 -6.66 -1.22
C ARG A 405 -13.83 -5.52 -0.24
N ALA A 406 -13.39 -5.67 1.00
CA ALA A 406 -13.40 -4.65 2.03
C ALA A 406 -12.06 -4.64 2.76
N SER A 407 -11.60 -3.47 3.15
CA SER A 407 -10.44 -3.24 4.00
C SER A 407 -10.86 -3.00 5.44
N ILE A 408 -9.96 -3.30 6.38
CA ILE A 408 -10.15 -3.10 7.81
C ILE A 408 -9.03 -2.24 8.41
N SER A 409 -9.38 -1.48 9.43
CA SER A 409 -8.45 -0.64 10.18
C SER A 409 -8.90 -0.55 11.65
N VAL A 410 -7.97 -0.41 12.58
CA VAL A 410 -8.31 -0.07 13.99
C VAL A 410 -8.64 1.41 14.16
N LEU A 411 -8.29 2.25 13.18
CA LEU A 411 -8.53 3.68 13.23
C LEU A 411 -9.46 4.12 12.09
N PRO A 412 -10.29 5.15 12.33
CA PRO A 412 -11.12 5.71 11.29
C PRO A 412 -10.29 6.43 10.23
N LEU A 413 -10.65 6.27 8.97
CA LEU A 413 -10.23 7.12 7.87
C LEU A 413 -11.35 8.12 7.56
N ARG A 414 -11.06 9.41 7.73
CA ARG A 414 -11.95 10.50 7.32
C ARG A 414 -11.36 11.19 6.10
N VAL A 415 -12.23 11.68 5.22
CA VAL A 415 -11.85 12.31 3.95
C VAL A 415 -12.62 13.60 3.77
N GLY A 416 -12.01 14.60 3.18
CA GLY A 416 -12.66 15.86 2.81
C GLY A 416 -13.50 15.71 1.54
N HIS A 417 -14.39 16.66 1.29
CA HIS A 417 -15.34 16.65 0.17
C HIS A 417 -14.91 17.59 -0.97
N ALA A 418 -15.22 17.18 -2.20
CA ALA A 418 -14.88 17.89 -3.42
C ALA A 418 -15.65 19.22 -3.60
N ASP A 419 -16.79 19.40 -2.94
CA ASP A 419 -17.66 20.55 -3.04
C ASP A 419 -17.24 21.76 -2.19
N HIS A 420 -16.19 21.61 -1.37
CA HIS A 420 -15.67 22.73 -0.58
C HIS A 420 -15.17 23.88 -1.45
N GLU A 421 -15.45 25.13 -1.02
CA GLU A 421 -14.95 26.33 -1.71
C GLU A 421 -13.43 26.46 -1.60
N HIS A 422 -12.85 26.09 -0.46
CA HIS A 422 -11.40 26.08 -0.21
C HIS A 422 -10.97 24.63 0.14
N PRO A 423 -10.79 23.76 -0.88
CA PRO A 423 -10.40 22.38 -0.62
C PRO A 423 -8.96 22.29 -0.13
N THR A 424 -8.72 21.37 0.81
CA THR A 424 -7.38 21.10 1.37
C THR A 424 -6.98 19.69 1.00
N ALA A 425 -5.87 19.54 0.28
CA ALA A 425 -5.28 18.24 0.04
C ALA A 425 -4.23 17.92 1.11
N TRP A 426 -4.05 16.63 1.35
CA TRP A 426 -3.07 16.15 2.31
C TRP A 426 -1.67 16.67 2.02
N CYS A 427 -1.00 17.16 3.06
CA CYS A 427 0.28 17.86 2.94
C CYS A 427 1.37 17.02 2.25
N VAL A 428 1.42 15.71 2.50
CA VAL A 428 2.37 14.80 1.83
C VAL A 428 2.10 14.75 0.33
N ALA A 429 0.84 14.59 -0.10
CA ALA A 429 0.48 14.57 -1.51
C ALA A 429 0.82 15.89 -2.22
N ARG A 430 0.63 17.03 -1.53
CA ARG A 430 1.01 18.35 -2.04
C ARG A 430 2.53 18.46 -2.24
N ALA A 431 3.32 18.04 -1.26
CA ALA A 431 4.78 18.05 -1.32
C ALA A 431 5.33 17.11 -2.41
N GLU A 432 4.75 15.91 -2.53
CA GLU A 432 5.12 14.93 -3.57
C GLU A 432 4.79 15.45 -4.97
N ALA A 433 3.64 16.08 -5.17
CA ALA A 433 3.29 16.70 -6.44
C ALA A 433 4.23 17.86 -6.79
N ALA A 434 4.55 18.72 -5.83
CA ALA A 434 5.46 19.87 -5.99
C ALA A 434 6.90 19.43 -6.32
N SER A 435 7.37 18.31 -5.74
CA SER A 435 8.69 17.75 -6.02
C SER A 435 8.75 16.90 -7.29
N GLY A 436 7.63 16.79 -8.05
CA GLY A 436 7.60 16.07 -9.32
C GLY A 436 7.61 14.56 -9.20
N GLN A 437 7.26 13.98 -8.03
CA GLN A 437 7.16 12.52 -7.87
C GLN A 437 6.18 11.92 -8.88
N PRO A 438 6.43 10.70 -9.38
CA PRO A 438 5.54 10.05 -10.35
C PRO A 438 4.20 9.59 -9.76
N TRP A 439 4.06 9.56 -8.45
CA TRP A 439 2.83 9.28 -7.69
C TRP A 439 2.73 10.19 -6.48
N VAL A 440 1.52 10.27 -5.94
CA VAL A 440 1.22 10.94 -4.67
C VAL A 440 0.60 9.95 -3.70
N THR A 441 0.92 10.10 -2.43
CA THR A 441 0.45 9.23 -1.35
C THR A 441 -0.91 9.70 -0.85
N THR A 442 -1.85 8.78 -0.66
CA THR A 442 -3.20 9.06 -0.13
C THR A 442 -3.26 8.97 1.39
N LEU A 443 -4.30 9.54 2.01
CA LEU A 443 -4.60 9.34 3.44
C LEU A 443 -4.82 7.86 3.79
N GLY A 444 -5.26 7.05 2.82
CA GLY A 444 -5.37 5.59 2.93
C GLY A 444 -4.04 4.84 2.75
N HIS A 445 -2.91 5.56 2.65
CA HIS A 445 -1.59 4.99 2.47
C HIS A 445 -1.44 4.16 1.18
N ALA A 446 -1.98 4.67 0.09
CA ALA A 446 -1.84 4.12 -1.26
C ALA A 446 -1.17 5.13 -2.19
N GLY A 447 -0.46 4.65 -3.20
CA GLY A 447 0.11 5.51 -4.24
C GLY A 447 -0.88 5.72 -5.39
N VAL A 448 -1.08 6.96 -5.80
CA VAL A 448 -1.88 7.35 -6.98
C VAL A 448 -0.96 8.02 -8.00
N PRO A 449 -1.01 7.67 -9.31
CA PRO A 449 -0.20 8.32 -10.33
C PRO A 449 -0.39 9.83 -10.35
N ALA A 450 0.72 10.58 -10.31
CA ALA A 450 0.72 12.03 -10.34
C ALA A 450 0.62 12.54 -11.79
N HIS A 451 -0.56 12.50 -12.39
CA HIS A 451 -0.81 13.07 -13.71
C HIS A 451 -0.47 14.56 -13.76
N PRO A 452 -0.12 15.14 -14.93
CA PRO A 452 0.28 16.55 -15.06
C PRO A 452 -0.68 17.54 -14.40
N ILE A 453 -1.99 17.30 -14.53
CA ILE A 453 -3.01 18.15 -13.93
C ILE A 453 -2.99 18.12 -12.39
N LEU A 454 -2.69 16.96 -11.77
CA LEU A 454 -2.54 16.85 -10.32
C LEU A 454 -1.30 17.59 -9.83
N ARG A 455 -0.20 17.57 -10.61
CA ARG A 455 1.03 18.33 -10.28
C ARG A 455 0.82 19.84 -10.29
N VAL A 456 -0.13 20.32 -11.10
CA VAL A 456 -0.48 21.75 -11.16
C VAL A 456 -1.39 22.14 -10.00
N LEU A 457 -2.39 21.33 -9.66
CA LEU A 457 -3.44 21.71 -8.72
C LEU A 457 -3.14 21.31 -7.26
N LEU A 458 -2.57 20.12 -7.01
CA LEU A 458 -2.34 19.65 -5.63
C LEU A 458 -1.55 20.63 -4.77
N PRO A 459 -0.45 21.26 -5.23
CA PRO A 459 0.29 22.23 -4.41
C PRO A 459 -0.56 23.42 -3.95
N LEU A 460 -1.60 23.79 -4.71
CA LEU A 460 -2.50 24.92 -4.42
C LEU A 460 -3.68 24.56 -3.51
N LEU A 461 -3.90 23.26 -3.28
CA LEU A 461 -4.98 22.79 -2.41
C LEU A 461 -4.54 22.83 -0.92
N ASP A 462 -4.16 24.00 -0.46
CA ASP A 462 -3.67 24.27 0.90
C ASP A 462 -4.76 24.84 1.83
N GLY A 463 -6.00 24.99 1.33
CA GLY A 463 -7.11 25.59 2.04
C GLY A 463 -7.17 27.11 1.94
N THR A 464 -6.17 27.77 1.32
CA THR A 464 -6.16 29.24 1.11
C THR A 464 -6.71 29.64 -0.27
N HIS A 465 -6.56 28.75 -1.26
CA HIS A 465 -7.02 28.97 -2.63
C HIS A 465 -8.48 28.50 -2.79
N GLY A 466 -9.36 29.45 -3.15
CA GLY A 466 -10.75 29.13 -3.50
C GLY A 466 -10.87 28.57 -4.91
N ARG A 467 -12.04 28.00 -5.22
CA ARG A 467 -12.34 27.40 -6.56
C ARG A 467 -12.08 28.37 -7.71
N SER A 468 -12.31 29.68 -7.53
CA SER A 468 -12.03 30.71 -8.54
C SER A 468 -10.54 30.78 -8.89
N ALA A 469 -9.65 30.77 -7.88
CA ALA A 469 -8.20 30.78 -8.09
C ALA A 469 -7.71 29.48 -8.74
N LEU A 470 -8.27 28.33 -8.36
CA LEU A 470 -7.98 27.02 -8.95
C LEU A 470 -8.39 26.97 -10.44
N ARG A 471 -9.56 27.56 -10.80
CA ARG A 471 -10.00 27.68 -12.20
C ARG A 471 -9.02 28.52 -13.00
N ALA A 472 -8.61 29.68 -12.49
CA ALA A 472 -7.64 30.54 -13.17
C ALA A 472 -6.34 29.80 -13.44
N ARG A 473 -5.80 29.10 -12.44
CA ARG A 473 -4.56 28.33 -12.59
C ARG A 473 -4.68 27.19 -13.58
N LEU A 474 -5.79 26.46 -13.58
CA LEU A 474 -6.05 25.41 -14.53
C LEU A 474 -6.19 25.96 -15.96
N ALA A 475 -6.86 27.11 -16.13
CA ALA A 475 -6.96 27.79 -17.42
C ALA A 475 -5.58 28.16 -17.98
N ASP A 476 -4.71 28.75 -17.15
CA ASP A 476 -3.33 29.08 -17.52
C ASP A 476 -2.53 27.85 -17.93
N ALA A 477 -2.67 26.74 -17.21
CA ALA A 477 -1.97 25.50 -17.50
C ALA A 477 -2.44 24.84 -18.82
N LEU A 478 -3.73 24.96 -19.14
CA LEU A 478 -4.29 24.50 -20.42
C LEU A 478 -3.84 25.40 -21.59
N GLN A 479 -3.85 26.72 -21.40
CA GLN A 479 -3.42 27.69 -22.43
C GLN A 479 -1.92 27.60 -22.74
N SER A 480 -1.09 27.42 -21.71
CA SER A 480 0.37 27.26 -21.88
C SER A 480 0.77 25.89 -22.42
N GLY A 481 -0.16 24.91 -22.51
CA GLY A 481 0.13 23.54 -22.90
C GLY A 481 0.86 22.71 -21.82
N ALA A 482 1.01 23.22 -20.60
CA ALA A 482 1.54 22.49 -19.45
C ALA A 482 0.63 21.29 -19.06
N VAL A 483 -0.67 21.43 -19.31
CA VAL A 483 -1.66 20.36 -19.22
C VAL A 483 -2.34 20.21 -20.57
N ARG A 484 -2.51 18.98 -21.03
CA ARG A 484 -3.23 18.67 -22.28
C ARG A 484 -4.46 17.84 -21.95
N VAL A 485 -5.56 18.16 -22.62
CA VAL A 485 -6.84 17.45 -22.52
C VAL A 485 -7.37 17.13 -23.93
N PRO A 486 -8.13 16.05 -24.15
CA PRO A 486 -8.63 15.66 -25.46
C PRO A 486 -9.47 16.74 -26.17
N GLU A 487 -10.19 17.56 -25.40
CA GLU A 487 -11.06 18.64 -25.90
C GLU A 487 -10.27 19.83 -26.46
N LEU A 488 -8.97 19.92 -26.14
CA LEU A 488 -8.05 20.98 -26.58
C LEU A 488 -6.82 20.38 -27.26
N PRO A 489 -6.96 19.79 -28.45
CA PRO A 489 -5.84 19.26 -29.22
C PRO A 489 -4.92 20.40 -29.70
N ALA A 490 -3.61 20.14 -29.71
CA ALA A 490 -2.58 21.14 -30.00
C ALA A 490 -2.60 21.68 -31.43
N ASP A 491 -3.25 20.95 -32.36
CA ASP A 491 -3.35 21.26 -33.78
C ASP A 491 -4.56 22.13 -34.16
N ARG A 492 -5.38 22.53 -33.19
CA ARG A 492 -6.56 23.39 -33.40
C ARG A 492 -6.33 24.80 -32.83
N PRO A 493 -7.01 25.81 -33.40
CA PRO A 493 -6.96 27.17 -32.86
C PRO A 493 -7.47 27.18 -31.39
N PRO A 494 -6.97 28.13 -30.55
CA PRO A 494 -7.41 28.24 -29.18
C PRO A 494 -8.94 28.42 -29.10
N PRO A 495 -9.60 27.80 -28.12
CA PRO A 495 -11.06 27.89 -27.97
C PRO A 495 -11.47 29.31 -27.57
N SER A 496 -12.75 29.64 -27.79
CA SER A 496 -13.33 30.87 -27.24
C SER A 496 -13.19 30.87 -25.69
N ARG A 497 -13.19 32.06 -25.13
CA ARG A 497 -13.09 32.24 -23.64
C ARG A 497 -14.21 31.49 -22.89
N GLU A 498 -15.43 31.49 -23.46
CA GLU A 498 -16.57 30.79 -22.89
C GLU A 498 -16.37 29.26 -22.92
N ARG A 499 -15.94 28.72 -24.08
CA ARG A 499 -15.64 27.27 -24.21
C ARG A 499 -14.52 26.83 -23.29
N LEU A 500 -13.45 27.62 -23.17
CA LEU A 500 -12.37 27.33 -22.21
C LEU A 500 -12.89 27.32 -20.78
N GLY A 501 -13.73 28.31 -20.41
CA GLY A 501 -14.34 28.37 -19.07
C GLY A 501 -15.16 27.12 -18.73
N ALA A 502 -15.99 26.64 -19.68
CA ALA A 502 -16.78 25.43 -19.49
C ALA A 502 -15.89 24.17 -19.32
N ILE A 503 -14.83 24.04 -20.13
CA ILE A 503 -13.85 22.94 -20.01
C ILE A 503 -13.15 22.98 -18.64
N VAL A 504 -12.67 24.13 -18.23
CA VAL A 504 -12.00 24.33 -16.94
C VAL A 504 -12.90 23.93 -15.76
N GLU A 505 -14.17 24.34 -15.78
CA GLU A 505 -15.14 23.99 -14.74
C GLU A 505 -15.35 22.48 -14.66
N GLN A 506 -15.60 21.86 -15.80
CA GLN A 506 -15.80 20.41 -15.88
C GLN A 506 -14.59 19.63 -15.34
N TYR A 507 -13.38 20.01 -15.78
CA TYR A 507 -12.16 19.33 -15.32
C TYR A 507 -11.87 19.57 -13.86
N LEU A 508 -12.06 20.80 -13.34
CA LEU A 508 -11.86 21.08 -11.91
C LEU A 508 -12.77 20.21 -11.05
N ASP A 509 -14.06 20.11 -11.39
CA ASP A 509 -14.99 19.26 -10.67
C ASP A 509 -14.62 17.77 -10.74
N GLN A 510 -14.23 17.30 -11.92
CA GLN A 510 -13.78 15.91 -12.10
C GLN A 510 -12.54 15.61 -11.24
N ILE A 511 -11.59 16.53 -11.20
CA ILE A 511 -10.36 16.37 -10.44
C ILE A 511 -10.65 16.38 -8.94
N LEU A 512 -11.41 17.34 -8.43
CA LEU A 512 -11.75 17.39 -7.01
C LEU A 512 -12.50 16.12 -6.55
N ARG A 513 -13.43 15.61 -7.36
CA ARG A 513 -14.09 14.32 -7.10
C ARG A 513 -13.11 13.13 -7.19
N HIS A 514 -12.14 13.18 -8.11
CA HIS A 514 -11.06 12.18 -8.17
C HIS A 514 -10.22 12.19 -6.90
N LEU A 515 -9.84 13.39 -6.40
CA LEU A 515 -9.09 13.55 -5.17
C LEU A 515 -9.86 13.04 -3.94
N GLU A 516 -11.16 13.32 -3.87
CA GLU A 516 -12.04 12.77 -2.82
C GLU A 516 -12.08 11.26 -2.85
N ARG A 517 -12.37 10.64 -4.01
CA ARG A 517 -12.47 9.18 -4.16
C ARG A 517 -11.16 8.43 -3.87
N HIS A 518 -10.03 9.12 -4.01
CA HIS A 518 -8.71 8.56 -3.70
C HIS A 518 -8.19 8.97 -2.31
N ALA A 519 -9.05 9.54 -1.44
CA ALA A 519 -8.64 9.98 -0.10
C ALA A 519 -7.42 10.92 -0.13
N LEU A 520 -7.42 11.91 -1.02
CA LEU A 520 -6.37 12.93 -1.13
C LEU A 520 -6.79 14.26 -0.51
N LEU A 521 -8.08 14.44 -0.18
CA LEU A 521 -8.61 15.63 0.50
C LEU A 521 -8.70 15.40 2.00
N GLU A 522 -8.24 16.37 2.79
CA GLU A 522 -8.34 16.36 4.24
C GLU A 522 -9.73 16.80 4.72
N PRO A 523 -10.29 16.17 5.77
CA PRO A 523 -11.52 16.64 6.38
C PRO A 523 -11.29 18.01 7.04
N ARG A 524 -12.28 18.89 6.98
CA ARG A 524 -12.23 20.16 7.75
C ARG A 524 -12.11 19.86 9.25
N PRO A 525 -11.26 20.60 9.97
CA PRO A 525 -11.31 20.57 11.42
C PRO A 525 -12.71 21.00 11.87
N ALA A 526 -13.31 20.24 12.78
CA ALA A 526 -14.58 20.60 13.39
C ALA A 526 -14.45 22.03 13.96
N ARG A 527 -15.45 22.91 13.68
CA ARG A 527 -15.48 24.23 14.32
C ARG A 527 -15.42 24.01 15.82
N ALA A 528 -14.49 24.74 16.48
CA ALA A 528 -14.31 24.68 17.93
C ALA A 528 -15.63 25.06 18.61
N GLY A 529 -16.40 24.08 19.08
CA GLY A 529 -17.70 24.28 19.71
C GLY A 529 -18.45 22.97 19.87
N THR A 530 -17.85 21.97 20.51
CA THR A 530 -18.46 20.93 21.37
C THR A 530 -17.35 19.98 21.84
N ALA A 531 -17.38 19.67 23.11
CA ALA A 531 -16.32 19.08 23.89
C ALA A 531 -15.80 17.73 23.34
N GLY A 532 -14.48 17.58 23.33
CA GLY A 532 -13.80 16.33 23.59
C GLY A 532 -13.56 15.39 22.44
N GLN A 533 -12.79 15.82 21.41
CA GLN A 533 -11.92 14.91 20.66
C GLN A 533 -10.75 15.74 20.11
N LEU A 534 -9.58 15.52 20.65
CA LEU A 534 -8.31 16.04 20.17
C LEU A 534 -8.00 15.46 18.77
N VAL A 535 -8.47 16.13 17.72
CA VAL A 535 -7.77 16.09 16.45
C VAL A 535 -6.63 17.07 16.61
N ALA A 536 -5.45 16.59 16.98
CA ALA A 536 -4.25 17.40 16.97
C ALA A 536 -4.10 17.97 15.55
N LYS A 537 -4.25 19.30 15.40
CA LYS A 537 -3.75 19.98 14.21
C LYS A 537 -2.29 19.55 14.07
N ASN A 538 -1.93 19.01 12.93
CA ASN A 538 -0.53 18.73 12.65
C ASN A 538 0.19 20.08 12.50
N PRO A 539 0.93 20.58 13.52
CA PRO A 539 1.49 21.93 13.49
C PRO A 539 2.55 22.11 12.41
N HIS A 540 3.00 21.01 11.80
CA HIS A 540 4.07 20.99 10.82
C HIS A 540 3.59 21.16 9.38
N CYS A 541 2.28 21.10 9.13
CA CYS A 541 1.69 21.29 7.80
C CYS A 541 1.10 22.69 7.57
N ASP A 542 1.29 23.62 8.49
CA ASP A 542 0.77 24.99 8.35
C ASP A 542 1.68 25.84 7.44
N SER A 543 1.18 26.19 6.26
CA SER A 543 1.90 26.94 5.21
C SER A 543 2.12 28.43 5.51
N SER A 544 1.84 28.91 6.74
CA SER A 544 1.95 30.32 7.13
C SER A 544 3.34 30.76 7.64
N ARG A 545 4.37 29.92 7.54
CA ARG A 545 5.74 30.38 7.77
C ARG A 545 6.25 31.09 6.51
N GLU A 546 6.19 32.41 6.53
CA GLU A 546 6.79 33.34 5.58
C GLU A 546 8.25 32.94 5.27
N ASN A 547 8.51 32.77 3.98
CA ASN A 547 9.82 32.62 3.38
C ASN A 547 10.61 33.92 3.57
N ARG A 548 11.31 34.12 4.69
CA ARG A 548 12.36 35.13 4.81
C ARG A 548 13.61 34.53 4.15
N GLY A 549 13.91 35.04 2.96
CA GLY A 549 15.07 34.68 2.17
C GLY A 549 16.40 34.87 2.93
N PRO A 550 17.46 34.18 2.49
CA PRO A 550 18.76 34.26 3.10
C PRO A 550 19.40 35.62 2.79
N ILE A 551 19.83 36.31 3.85
CA ILE A 551 20.80 37.38 3.76
C ILE A 551 22.15 36.72 3.41
N THR A 552 22.71 37.16 2.29
CA THR A 552 24.08 36.96 1.88
C THR A 552 25.08 37.32 2.97
N ASP A 553 26.10 36.51 3.19
CA ASP A 553 27.53 36.86 3.12
C ASP A 553 28.41 35.73 3.69
N TYR A 554 29.33 35.35 2.86
CA TYR A 554 30.60 34.61 2.85
C TYR A 554 30.57 33.24 2.19
#